data_f52a691aab169c41a3c06e27bc66672c
#
_entry.id   f52a691aab169c41a3c06e27bc66672c
#
_cell.length_a   1.000
_cell.length_b   1.000
_cell.length_c   1.000
_cell.angle_alpha   90.00
_cell.angle_beta   90.00
_cell.angle_gamma   90.00
#
_symmetry.space_group_name_H-M   'P 1'
#
loop_
_entity.id
_entity.type
_entity.pdbx_description
1 polymer ?
#
loop_
_entity_poly.entity_id
_entity_poly.type
_entity_poly.pdbx_seq_one_letter_code
_entity_poly.pdbx_strand_id
1 'polypeptide(L)'
;RRIGKIMLEYPQGFAISKISDNFLEHQDIASFFGIDDVCSLVAVPFIKKGRLTSLFITYVRMKDNWHGSIERYMLNESDLKIYSLLFREMEYAINRMEANQKIYEMNSKLHVAAVTDALTGIYNRAGMYAVIKEMIDFYSTSDKQHDIGLMFIDLDNFKIYNDTFGHDVGDLILKEMASIFQIEAIGYGFVSRYGGDEFIIIVPDSVYPEMD
;
A
#
# COMPACT_ATOMS: atom_id res chain seq x y z
N ARG A 1 9.91 1.53 -29.96
CA ARG A 1 9.37 0.23 -30.49
C ARG A 1 10.47 -0.74 -30.94
N ARG A 2 11.62 -0.28 -31.52
CA ARG A 2 12.70 -1.16 -32.04
C ARG A 2 13.49 -1.83 -30.92
N ILE A 3 13.92 -1.09 -29.89
CA ILE A 3 14.66 -1.61 -28.72
C ILE A 3 13.84 -2.62 -27.94
N GLY A 4 12.52 -2.35 -27.71
CA GLY A 4 11.67 -3.30 -27.03
C GLY A 4 11.61 -4.67 -27.70
N LYS A 5 11.70 -4.74 -29.04
CA LYS A 5 11.77 -6.00 -29.78
C LYS A 5 13.10 -6.69 -29.57
N ILE A 6 14.21 -5.96 -29.69
CA ILE A 6 15.57 -6.48 -29.47
C ILE A 6 15.69 -7.05 -28.04
N MET A 7 15.21 -6.32 -27.02
CA MET A 7 15.28 -6.77 -25.63
C MET A 7 14.42 -8.01 -25.34
N LEU A 8 13.34 -8.22 -26.06
CA LEU A 8 12.53 -9.45 -25.95
C LEU A 8 13.23 -10.68 -26.57
N GLU A 9 14.15 -10.49 -27.52
CA GLU A 9 14.99 -11.54 -28.09
C GLU A 9 16.12 -11.95 -27.13
N TYR A 10 16.53 -11.04 -26.23
CA TYR A 10 17.57 -11.29 -25.22
C TYR A 10 17.01 -11.12 -23.79
N PRO A 11 16.12 -12.00 -23.34
CA PRO A 11 15.44 -11.85 -22.04
C PRO A 11 16.38 -11.94 -20.83
N GLN A 12 17.57 -12.52 -21.00
CA GLN A 12 18.63 -12.59 -19.97
C GLN A 12 19.57 -11.37 -20.02
N GLY A 13 19.36 -10.47 -20.98
CA GLY A 13 20.29 -9.40 -21.26
C GLY A 13 21.44 -9.84 -22.20
N PHE A 14 22.32 -8.91 -22.47
CA PHE A 14 23.52 -9.15 -23.29
C PHE A 14 24.71 -8.29 -22.85
N ALA A 15 25.92 -8.74 -23.15
CA ALA A 15 27.14 -7.99 -22.92
C ALA A 15 27.88 -7.84 -24.26
N ILE A 16 28.47 -6.67 -24.46
CA ILE A 16 29.34 -6.38 -25.60
C ILE A 16 30.68 -5.96 -25.03
N SER A 17 31.68 -6.82 -25.19
CA SER A 17 33.03 -6.61 -24.64
C SER A 17 33.88 -5.63 -25.44
N LYS A 18 33.60 -5.46 -26.74
CA LYS A 18 34.29 -4.52 -27.60
C LYS A 18 33.34 -4.06 -28.70
N ILE A 19 33.01 -2.78 -28.69
CA ILE A 19 32.27 -2.18 -29.79
C ILE A 19 33.29 -1.76 -30.84
N SER A 20 33.46 -2.57 -31.90
CA SER A 20 34.21 -2.21 -33.08
C SER A 20 33.30 -1.51 -34.08
N ASP A 21 33.87 -0.65 -34.95
CA ASP A 21 33.15 0.20 -35.92
C ASP A 21 32.17 -0.52 -36.85
N ASN A 22 32.24 -1.88 -36.89
CA ASN A 22 31.42 -2.71 -37.78
C ASN A 22 30.12 -3.28 -37.15
N PHE A 23 29.79 -2.97 -35.91
CA PHE A 23 28.57 -3.46 -35.26
C PHE A 23 27.43 -2.40 -35.33
N LEU A 24 26.86 -2.24 -36.52
CA LEU A 24 25.74 -1.33 -36.79
C LEU A 24 24.50 -1.54 -35.87
N GLU A 25 24.22 -2.80 -35.47
CA GLU A 25 23.08 -3.10 -34.59
C GLU A 25 23.27 -2.60 -33.14
N HIS A 26 24.51 -2.50 -32.68
CA HIS A 26 24.82 -2.10 -31.31
C HIS A 26 25.08 -0.60 -31.17
N GLN A 27 25.49 0.08 -32.25
CA GLN A 27 25.53 1.54 -32.33
C GLN A 27 24.12 2.14 -32.22
N ASP A 28 23.10 1.46 -32.76
CA ASP A 28 21.70 1.88 -32.63
C ASP A 28 21.24 1.94 -31.18
N ILE A 29 21.76 1.08 -30.30
CA ILE A 29 21.40 1.06 -28.86
C ILE A 29 22.08 2.23 -28.14
N ALA A 30 23.40 2.41 -28.36
CA ALA A 30 24.14 3.50 -27.74
C ALA A 30 23.61 4.87 -28.21
N SER A 31 23.40 5.05 -29.52
CA SER A 31 22.87 6.30 -30.10
C SER A 31 21.45 6.60 -29.65
N PHE A 32 20.61 5.58 -29.46
CA PHE A 32 19.26 5.77 -28.94
C PHE A 32 19.24 6.37 -27.53
N PHE A 33 20.20 5.99 -26.69
CA PHE A 33 20.36 6.52 -25.33
C PHE A 33 21.22 7.78 -25.25
N GLY A 34 21.69 8.30 -26.41
CA GLY A 34 22.56 9.48 -26.45
C GLY A 34 23.94 9.21 -25.81
N ILE A 35 24.41 7.95 -25.85
CA ILE A 35 25.68 7.54 -25.26
C ILE A 35 26.70 7.44 -26.39
N ASP A 36 27.60 8.42 -26.47
CA ASP A 36 28.69 8.44 -27.43
C ASP A 36 29.95 7.76 -26.84
N ASP A 37 30.82 7.26 -27.76
CA ASP A 37 32.15 6.69 -27.43
C ASP A 37 32.12 5.46 -26.49
N VAL A 38 31.09 4.62 -26.60
CA VAL A 38 30.99 3.39 -25.81
C VAL A 38 31.95 2.35 -26.34
N CYS A 39 32.78 1.76 -25.47
CA CYS A 39 33.68 0.66 -25.84
C CYS A 39 33.20 -0.73 -25.34
N SER A 40 32.48 -0.77 -24.24
CA SER A 40 31.79 -1.99 -23.77
C SER A 40 30.49 -1.63 -23.07
N LEU A 41 29.54 -2.57 -23.08
CA LEU A 41 28.19 -2.35 -22.56
C LEU A 41 27.60 -3.66 -22.04
N VAL A 42 26.86 -3.56 -20.94
CA VAL A 42 25.95 -4.61 -20.45
C VAL A 42 24.54 -4.03 -20.38
N ALA A 43 23.59 -4.76 -20.93
CA ALA A 43 22.17 -4.41 -20.88
C ALA A 43 21.35 -5.56 -20.29
N VAL A 44 20.56 -5.28 -19.27
CA VAL A 44 19.67 -6.24 -18.59
C VAL A 44 18.24 -5.75 -18.67
N PRO A 45 17.36 -6.44 -19.41
CA PRO A 45 15.96 -6.07 -19.54
C PRO A 45 15.13 -6.57 -18.36
N PHE A 46 14.13 -5.80 -17.96
CA PHE A 46 13.07 -6.22 -17.06
C PHE A 46 11.80 -6.48 -17.87
N ILE A 47 11.39 -7.74 -17.89
CA ILE A 47 10.24 -8.19 -18.68
C ILE A 47 9.17 -8.69 -17.72
N LYS A 48 8.01 -7.99 -17.67
CA LYS A 48 6.84 -8.41 -16.91
C LYS A 48 5.69 -8.72 -17.86
N LYS A 49 5.14 -9.95 -17.78
CA LYS A 49 4.04 -10.43 -18.65
C LYS A 49 4.32 -10.27 -20.15
N GLY A 50 5.56 -10.58 -20.59
CA GLY A 50 5.96 -10.49 -22.00
C GLY A 50 6.15 -9.05 -22.51
N ARG A 51 6.22 -8.05 -21.63
CA ARG A 51 6.49 -6.65 -22.00
C ARG A 51 7.72 -6.14 -21.27
N LEU A 52 8.56 -5.42 -21.99
CA LEU A 52 9.68 -4.68 -21.41
C LEU A 52 9.12 -3.56 -20.52
N THR A 53 9.40 -3.61 -19.21
CA THR A 53 8.98 -2.60 -18.24
C THR A 53 10.10 -1.63 -17.92
N SER A 54 11.34 -2.12 -17.86
CA SER A 54 12.52 -1.32 -17.57
C SER A 54 13.74 -1.95 -18.25
N LEU A 55 14.80 -1.18 -18.38
CA LEU A 55 16.07 -1.60 -18.94
C LEU A 55 17.20 -0.99 -18.12
N PHE A 56 18.06 -1.83 -17.59
CA PHE A 56 19.31 -1.39 -16.99
C PHE A 56 20.41 -1.44 -18.04
N ILE A 57 21.22 -0.37 -18.13
CA ILE A 57 22.38 -0.30 -18.99
C ILE A 57 23.56 0.24 -18.18
N THR A 58 24.67 -0.46 -18.22
CA THR A 58 25.96 0.04 -17.77
C THR A 58 26.95 -0.04 -18.93
N TYR A 59 27.88 0.91 -19.00
CA TYR A 59 28.80 1.03 -20.12
C TYR A 59 30.12 1.68 -19.71
N VAL A 60 31.15 1.44 -20.52
CA VAL A 60 32.47 2.04 -20.42
C VAL A 60 32.73 2.91 -21.66
N ARG A 61 33.20 4.13 -21.50
CA ARG A 61 33.49 5.06 -22.58
C ARG A 61 35.01 5.19 -22.84
N MET A 62 35.36 5.39 -24.07
CA MET A 62 36.77 5.64 -24.49
C MET A 62 37.35 6.93 -23.91
N LYS A 63 36.49 7.98 -23.70
CA LYS A 63 36.91 9.31 -23.22
C LYS A 63 37.19 9.36 -21.72
N ASP A 64 36.81 8.36 -20.97
CA ASP A 64 37.07 8.35 -19.53
C ASP A 64 38.57 8.22 -19.30
N ASN A 65 39.14 9.05 -18.41
CA ASN A 65 40.56 9.04 -18.10
C ASN A 65 40.97 7.76 -17.35
N TRP A 66 41.32 6.73 -18.08
CA TRP A 66 41.75 5.44 -17.52
C TRP A 66 43.23 5.48 -17.16
N HIS A 67 43.58 5.24 -15.88
CA HIS A 67 44.94 5.03 -15.44
C HIS A 67 45.34 3.56 -15.74
N GLY A 68 45.84 3.31 -16.93
CA GLY A 68 46.28 1.97 -17.38
C GLY A 68 45.53 1.49 -18.61
N SER A 69 45.54 0.16 -18.84
CA SER A 69 44.85 -0.44 -20.00
C SER A 69 43.34 -0.41 -19.81
N ILE A 70 42.62 0.16 -20.77
CA ILE A 70 41.15 0.21 -20.81
C ILE A 70 40.54 -1.21 -20.80
N GLU A 71 41.26 -2.19 -21.30
CA GLU A 71 40.85 -3.60 -21.37
C GLU A 71 40.51 -4.17 -19.98
N ARG A 72 41.16 -3.65 -18.92
CA ARG A 72 40.88 -4.06 -17.53
C ARG A 72 39.50 -3.65 -17.06
N TYR A 73 38.88 -2.62 -17.64
CA TYR A 73 37.62 -2.04 -17.25
C TYR A 73 36.46 -2.41 -18.20
N MET A 74 36.77 -3.16 -19.27
CA MET A 74 35.77 -3.61 -20.23
C MET A 74 34.79 -4.57 -19.58
N LEU A 75 33.51 -4.30 -19.77
CA LEU A 75 32.41 -5.17 -19.34
C LEU A 75 32.35 -6.40 -20.24
N ASN A 76 32.02 -7.54 -19.66
CA ASN A 76 31.99 -8.83 -20.31
C ASN A 76 30.82 -9.71 -19.84
N GLU A 77 30.73 -10.95 -20.31
CA GLU A 77 29.65 -11.86 -19.93
C GLU A 77 29.63 -12.21 -18.44
N SER A 78 30.76 -12.15 -17.72
CA SER A 78 30.78 -12.35 -16.27
C SER A 78 30.09 -11.19 -15.55
N ASP A 79 30.31 -9.97 -16.02
CA ASP A 79 29.63 -8.80 -15.52
C ASP A 79 28.10 -8.86 -15.78
N LEU A 80 27.71 -9.32 -16.98
CA LEU A 80 26.31 -9.58 -17.31
C LEU A 80 25.65 -10.54 -16.29
N LYS A 81 26.35 -11.66 -15.97
CA LYS A 81 25.83 -12.62 -14.98
C LYS A 81 25.63 -12.00 -13.62
N ILE A 82 26.62 -11.20 -13.17
CA ILE A 82 26.54 -10.51 -11.87
C ILE A 82 25.37 -9.53 -11.86
N TYR A 83 25.27 -8.66 -12.86
CA TYR A 83 24.19 -7.68 -12.95
C TYR A 83 22.82 -8.35 -13.09
N SER A 84 22.71 -9.40 -13.93
CA SER A 84 21.45 -10.13 -14.08
C SER A 84 20.99 -10.78 -12.77
N LEU A 85 21.93 -11.32 -11.98
CA LEU A 85 21.62 -11.86 -10.66
C LEU A 85 21.13 -10.76 -9.70
N LEU A 86 21.87 -9.67 -9.58
CA LEU A 86 21.54 -8.55 -8.71
C LEU A 86 20.16 -7.98 -9.06
N PHE A 87 19.88 -7.77 -10.34
CA PHE A 87 18.61 -7.21 -10.77
C PHE A 87 17.44 -8.17 -10.56
N ARG A 88 17.66 -9.47 -10.74
CA ARG A 88 16.65 -10.49 -10.41
C ARG A 88 16.31 -10.50 -8.93
N GLU A 89 17.29 -10.39 -8.05
CA GLU A 89 17.07 -10.28 -6.61
C GLU A 89 16.35 -8.98 -6.25
N MET A 90 16.70 -7.87 -6.89
CA MET A 90 15.99 -6.59 -6.71
C MET A 90 14.53 -6.69 -7.17
N GLU A 91 14.27 -7.28 -8.34
CA GLU A 91 12.90 -7.48 -8.85
C GLU A 91 12.08 -8.36 -7.88
N TYR A 92 12.67 -9.44 -7.39
CA TYR A 92 12.02 -10.29 -6.38
C TYR A 92 11.71 -9.51 -5.10
N ALA A 93 12.65 -8.71 -4.60
CA ALA A 93 12.44 -7.88 -3.42
C ALA A 93 11.31 -6.85 -3.63
N ILE A 94 11.29 -6.16 -4.77
CA ILE A 94 10.25 -5.18 -5.12
C ILE A 94 8.87 -5.87 -5.21
N ASN A 95 8.77 -6.98 -5.93
CA ASN A 95 7.51 -7.73 -6.05
C ASN A 95 6.99 -8.20 -4.67
N ARG A 96 7.89 -8.63 -3.79
CA ARG A 96 7.55 -9.01 -2.42
C ARG A 96 7.06 -7.83 -1.59
N MET A 97 7.68 -6.65 -1.73
CA MET A 97 7.23 -5.42 -1.06
C MET A 97 5.83 -5.01 -1.55
N GLU A 98 5.59 -5.02 -2.86
CA GLU A 98 4.27 -4.72 -3.45
C GLU A 98 3.19 -5.71 -2.96
N ALA A 99 3.51 -7.00 -2.89
CA ALA A 99 2.59 -8.00 -2.37
C ALA A 99 2.27 -7.79 -0.88
N ASN A 100 3.28 -7.52 -0.06
CA ASN A 100 3.11 -7.24 1.36
C ASN A 100 2.27 -5.97 1.58
N GLN A 101 2.51 -4.92 0.80
CA GLN A 101 1.72 -3.69 0.87
C GLN A 101 0.23 -3.95 0.57
N LYS A 102 -0.06 -4.75 -0.47
CA LYS A 102 -1.45 -5.13 -0.79
C LYS A 102 -2.11 -5.97 0.31
N ILE A 103 -1.36 -6.88 0.91
CA ILE A 103 -1.85 -7.68 2.05
C ILE A 103 -2.17 -6.76 3.23
N TYR A 104 -1.30 -5.81 3.54
CA TYR A 104 -1.54 -4.84 4.60
C TYR A 104 -2.79 -3.99 4.35
N GLU A 105 -2.94 -3.45 3.13
CA GLU A 105 -4.11 -2.66 2.75
C GLU A 105 -5.41 -3.49 2.81
N MET A 106 -5.35 -4.76 2.37
CA MET A 106 -6.51 -5.66 2.42
C MET A 106 -6.88 -6.02 3.86
N ASN A 107 -5.90 -6.33 4.70
CA ASN A 107 -6.14 -6.61 6.12
C ASN A 107 -6.73 -5.39 6.84
N SER A 108 -6.24 -4.18 6.56
CA SER A 108 -6.79 -2.94 7.11
C SER A 108 -8.26 -2.76 6.71
N LYS A 109 -8.59 -2.96 5.41
CA LYS A 109 -9.98 -2.89 4.94
C LYS A 109 -10.87 -3.95 5.58
N LEU A 110 -10.38 -5.19 5.70
CA LEU A 110 -11.11 -6.27 6.36
C LEU A 110 -11.35 -5.96 7.84
N HIS A 111 -10.35 -5.42 8.53
CA HIS A 111 -10.49 -5.02 9.93
C HIS A 111 -11.56 -3.94 10.08
N VAL A 112 -11.50 -2.88 9.28
CA VAL A 112 -12.52 -1.82 9.30
C VAL A 112 -13.91 -2.41 9.04
N ALA A 113 -14.08 -3.23 7.99
CA ALA A 113 -15.36 -3.84 7.67
C ALA A 113 -15.89 -4.80 8.78
N ALA A 114 -14.99 -5.43 9.53
CA ALA A 114 -15.37 -6.29 10.65
C ALA A 114 -15.88 -5.53 11.88
N VAL A 115 -15.41 -4.29 12.09
CA VAL A 115 -15.71 -3.52 13.30
C VAL A 115 -16.60 -2.30 13.07
N THR A 116 -16.97 -1.97 11.81
CA THR A 116 -17.86 -0.86 11.49
C THR A 116 -19.19 -1.32 10.89
N ASP A 117 -20.25 -0.54 11.07
CA ASP A 117 -21.53 -0.72 10.42
C ASP A 117 -21.47 -0.17 8.99
N ALA A 118 -21.83 -1.00 8.01
CA ALA A 118 -21.70 -0.65 6.59
C ALA A 118 -22.61 0.51 6.14
N LEU A 119 -23.74 0.74 6.84
CA LEU A 119 -24.68 1.80 6.50
C LEU A 119 -24.23 3.15 7.05
N THR A 120 -23.83 3.18 8.33
CA THR A 120 -23.58 4.40 9.09
C THR A 120 -22.11 4.76 9.23
N GLY A 121 -21.21 3.81 9.04
CA GLY A 121 -19.75 4.02 9.15
C GLY A 121 -19.21 4.08 10.59
N ILE A 122 -20.07 4.14 11.61
CA ILE A 122 -19.67 4.06 13.02
C ILE A 122 -19.35 2.61 13.42
N TYR A 123 -18.91 2.37 14.65
CA TYR A 123 -18.67 0.99 15.10
C TYR A 123 -19.95 0.15 15.02
N ASN A 124 -19.81 -1.11 14.61
CA ASN A 124 -20.84 -2.12 14.74
C ASN A 124 -20.74 -2.77 16.14
N ARG A 125 -21.60 -3.74 16.40
CA ARG A 125 -21.61 -4.49 17.67
C ARG A 125 -20.24 -5.14 17.99
N ALA A 126 -19.54 -5.68 16.98
CA ALA A 126 -18.23 -6.29 17.19
C ALA A 126 -17.17 -5.23 17.52
N GLY A 127 -17.20 -4.09 16.84
CA GLY A 127 -16.35 -2.93 17.13
C GLY A 127 -16.57 -2.38 18.53
N MET A 128 -17.82 -2.29 18.97
CA MET A 128 -18.17 -1.91 20.34
C MET A 128 -17.48 -2.81 21.38
N TYR A 129 -17.61 -4.13 21.22
CA TYR A 129 -16.96 -5.06 22.16
C TYR A 129 -15.43 -4.96 22.12
N ALA A 130 -14.84 -4.72 20.96
CA ALA A 130 -13.40 -4.52 20.83
C ALA A 130 -12.93 -3.29 21.60
N VAL A 131 -13.62 -2.16 21.46
CA VAL A 131 -13.33 -0.90 22.19
C VAL A 131 -13.46 -1.10 23.70
N ILE A 132 -14.56 -1.70 24.17
CA ILE A 132 -14.77 -1.97 25.60
C ILE A 132 -13.66 -2.86 26.14
N LYS A 133 -13.28 -3.89 25.41
CA LYS A 133 -12.20 -4.80 25.81
C LYS A 133 -10.86 -4.07 25.93
N GLU A 134 -10.50 -3.24 24.95
CA GLU A 134 -9.28 -2.43 25.01
C GLU A 134 -9.28 -1.49 26.23
N MET A 135 -10.43 -0.87 26.56
CA MET A 135 -10.56 -0.06 27.76
C MET A 135 -10.35 -0.87 29.04
N ILE A 136 -11.01 -2.03 29.15
CA ILE A 136 -10.85 -2.92 30.31
C ILE A 136 -9.40 -3.36 30.46
N ASP A 137 -8.76 -3.79 29.37
CA ASP A 137 -7.36 -4.23 29.37
C ASP A 137 -6.43 -3.07 29.80
N PHE A 138 -6.69 -1.84 29.32
CA PHE A 138 -5.94 -0.64 29.71
C PHE A 138 -6.14 -0.30 31.19
N TYR A 139 -7.37 -0.29 31.67
CA TYR A 139 -7.69 0.05 33.05
C TYR A 139 -7.23 -1.01 34.06
N SER A 140 -7.15 -2.26 33.64
CA SER A 140 -6.63 -3.36 34.49
C SER A 140 -5.15 -3.19 34.88
N THR A 141 -4.41 -2.36 34.15
CA THR A 141 -3.01 -2.02 34.45
C THR A 141 -2.85 -0.83 35.41
N SER A 142 -3.95 -0.17 35.78
CA SER A 142 -3.96 0.99 36.65
C SER A 142 -4.23 0.57 38.11
N ASP A 143 -3.61 1.24 39.07
CA ASP A 143 -3.91 1.08 40.48
C ASP A 143 -5.20 1.81 40.92
N LYS A 144 -5.82 2.58 40.02
CA LYS A 144 -7.06 3.33 40.26
C LYS A 144 -8.25 2.53 39.78
N GLN A 145 -9.39 2.71 40.46
CA GLN A 145 -10.67 2.25 39.97
C GLN A 145 -11.12 3.15 38.81
N HIS A 146 -11.57 2.53 37.72
CA HIS A 146 -12.06 3.20 36.53
C HIS A 146 -13.45 2.68 36.17
N ASP A 147 -14.31 3.55 35.74
CA ASP A 147 -15.65 3.22 35.28
C ASP A 147 -15.77 3.43 33.75
N ILE A 148 -16.67 2.68 33.11
CA ILE A 148 -17.02 2.86 31.70
C ILE A 148 -18.51 3.15 31.65
N GLY A 149 -18.86 4.36 31.18
CA GLY A 149 -20.24 4.75 30.95
C GLY A 149 -20.78 4.14 29.66
N LEU A 150 -22.02 3.60 29.71
CA LEU A 150 -22.74 3.11 28.54
C LEU A 150 -24.10 3.79 28.46
N MET A 151 -24.38 4.43 27.33
CA MET A 151 -25.68 5.02 27.04
C MET A 151 -26.33 4.25 25.89
N PHE A 152 -27.49 3.64 26.15
CA PHE A 152 -28.32 2.98 25.16
C PHE A 152 -29.36 3.93 24.61
N ILE A 153 -29.47 3.99 23.29
CA ILE A 153 -30.36 4.87 22.56
C ILE A 153 -31.16 4.02 21.56
N ASP A 154 -32.47 4.18 21.55
CA ASP A 154 -33.36 3.52 20.57
C ASP A 154 -34.16 4.61 19.86
N LEU A 155 -34.39 4.51 18.55
CA LEU A 155 -35.13 5.51 17.78
C LEU A 155 -36.63 5.20 17.82
N ASP A 156 -37.37 6.00 18.59
CA ASP A 156 -38.81 5.85 18.75
C ASP A 156 -39.57 5.81 17.41
N ASN A 157 -40.42 4.79 17.25
CA ASN A 157 -41.30 4.62 16.09
C ASN A 157 -40.56 4.45 14.76
N PHE A 158 -39.28 4.06 14.74
CA PHE A 158 -38.48 3.91 13.52
C PHE A 158 -39.13 3.00 12.48
N LYS A 159 -39.80 1.91 12.94
CA LYS A 159 -40.55 1.03 12.05
C LYS A 159 -41.70 1.77 11.34
N ILE A 160 -42.42 2.67 12.01
CA ILE A 160 -43.48 3.43 11.38
C ILE A 160 -42.95 4.34 10.28
N TYR A 161 -41.79 4.94 10.48
CA TYR A 161 -41.13 5.73 9.44
C TYR A 161 -40.76 4.86 8.21
N ASN A 162 -40.21 3.68 8.42
CA ASN A 162 -39.93 2.76 7.32
C ASN A 162 -41.18 2.33 6.57
N ASP A 163 -42.25 1.99 7.29
CA ASP A 163 -43.51 1.53 6.71
C ASP A 163 -44.22 2.67 5.95
N THR A 164 -44.02 3.92 6.37
CA THR A 164 -44.67 5.09 5.77
C THR A 164 -43.89 5.68 4.60
N PHE A 165 -42.56 5.79 4.72
CA PHE A 165 -41.69 6.53 3.78
C PHE A 165 -40.71 5.65 3.02
N GLY A 166 -40.67 4.35 3.32
CA GLY A 166 -39.77 3.39 2.72
C GLY A 166 -38.42 3.28 3.42
N HIS A 167 -37.73 2.17 3.17
CA HIS A 167 -36.45 1.85 3.79
C HIS A 167 -35.35 2.83 3.43
N ASP A 168 -35.37 3.42 2.24
CA ASP A 168 -34.35 4.41 1.82
C ASP A 168 -34.38 5.67 2.73
N VAL A 169 -35.57 6.10 3.16
CA VAL A 169 -35.71 7.20 4.11
C VAL A 169 -35.25 6.78 5.51
N GLY A 170 -35.57 5.55 5.93
CA GLY A 170 -35.06 5.01 7.18
C GLY A 170 -33.52 4.96 7.22
N ASP A 171 -32.89 4.53 6.13
CA ASP A 171 -31.44 4.50 5.99
C ASP A 171 -30.81 5.91 6.11
N LEU A 172 -31.47 6.93 5.54
CA LEU A 172 -31.05 8.33 5.72
C LEU A 172 -31.14 8.77 7.18
N ILE A 173 -32.25 8.47 7.87
CA ILE A 173 -32.43 8.79 9.29
C ILE A 173 -31.28 8.15 10.11
N LEU A 174 -30.98 6.86 9.88
CA LEU A 174 -29.91 6.16 10.59
C LEU A 174 -28.53 6.79 10.36
N LYS A 175 -28.23 7.21 9.13
CA LYS A 175 -26.97 7.89 8.79
C LYS A 175 -26.87 9.25 9.48
N GLU A 176 -27.95 10.05 9.45
CA GLU A 176 -27.98 11.36 10.11
C GLU A 176 -27.84 11.24 11.62
N MET A 177 -28.57 10.30 12.25
CA MET A 177 -28.46 10.06 13.69
C MET A 177 -27.05 9.60 14.09
N ALA A 178 -26.45 8.68 13.32
CA ALA A 178 -25.07 8.25 13.54
C ALA A 178 -24.08 9.42 13.45
N SER A 179 -24.27 10.31 12.46
CA SER A 179 -23.44 11.50 12.27
C SER A 179 -23.57 12.46 13.46
N ILE A 180 -24.81 12.72 13.92
CA ILE A 180 -25.07 13.58 15.08
C ILE A 180 -24.40 13.01 16.33
N PHE A 181 -24.63 11.72 16.62
CA PHE A 181 -24.04 11.09 17.79
C PHE A 181 -22.51 11.08 17.73
N GLN A 182 -21.93 10.88 16.54
CA GLN A 182 -20.49 10.90 16.35
C GLN A 182 -19.90 12.30 16.61
N ILE A 183 -20.56 13.36 16.12
CA ILE A 183 -20.14 14.76 16.34
C ILE A 183 -20.20 15.10 17.84
N GLU A 184 -21.31 14.78 18.50
CA GLU A 184 -21.52 15.08 19.92
C GLU A 184 -20.59 14.25 20.84
N ALA A 185 -20.20 13.05 20.42
CA ALA A 185 -19.27 12.19 21.17
C ALA A 185 -17.78 12.50 20.93
N ILE A 186 -17.44 13.43 20.02
CA ILE A 186 -16.03 13.77 19.74
C ILE A 186 -15.32 14.24 21.02
N GLY A 187 -14.23 13.55 21.36
CA GLY A 187 -13.41 13.85 22.55
C GLY A 187 -13.97 13.29 23.85
N TYR A 188 -15.17 12.71 23.84
CA TYR A 188 -15.84 12.18 25.03
C TYR A 188 -16.11 10.69 24.99
N GLY A 189 -16.23 10.08 23.80
CA GLY A 189 -16.59 8.69 23.72
C GLY A 189 -16.60 8.11 22.33
N PHE A 190 -17.12 6.89 22.22
CA PHE A 190 -17.22 6.13 20.98
C PHE A 190 -18.69 5.78 20.73
N VAL A 191 -19.09 5.84 19.46
CA VAL A 191 -20.46 5.57 19.04
C VAL A 191 -20.52 4.26 18.27
N SER A 192 -21.50 3.43 18.59
CA SER A 192 -21.77 2.15 17.94
C SER A 192 -23.24 2.02 17.57
N ARG A 193 -23.50 1.42 16.42
CA ARG A 193 -24.81 0.89 16.07
C ARG A 193 -24.88 -0.56 16.51
N TYR A 194 -25.71 -0.83 17.52
CA TYR A 194 -25.83 -2.17 18.12
C TYR A 194 -26.65 -3.11 17.23
N GLY A 195 -27.70 -2.60 16.57
CA GLY A 195 -28.53 -3.33 15.60
C GLY A 195 -29.79 -2.54 15.25
N GLY A 196 -30.33 -2.69 14.07
CA GLY A 196 -31.54 -1.99 13.65
C GLY A 196 -31.46 -0.48 13.84
N ASP A 197 -32.25 0.03 14.76
CA ASP A 197 -32.40 1.42 15.20
C ASP A 197 -31.75 1.71 16.57
N GLU A 198 -30.99 0.73 17.11
CA GLU A 198 -30.35 0.83 18.42
C GLU A 198 -28.90 1.34 18.31
N PHE A 199 -28.56 2.35 19.11
CA PHE A 199 -27.22 2.93 19.23
C PHE A 199 -26.70 2.84 20.65
N ILE A 200 -25.37 2.77 20.79
CA ILE A 200 -24.70 2.79 22.08
C ILE A 200 -23.55 3.80 22.01
N ILE A 201 -23.50 4.69 23.02
CA ILE A 201 -22.37 5.57 23.25
C ILE A 201 -21.58 5.02 24.45
N ILE A 202 -20.27 4.86 24.26
CA ILE A 202 -19.33 4.36 25.26
C ILE A 202 -18.48 5.53 25.71
N VAL A 203 -18.46 5.83 27.00
CA VAL A 203 -17.75 6.97 27.57
C VAL A 203 -16.67 6.46 28.54
N PRO A 204 -15.38 6.68 28.24
CA PRO A 204 -14.29 6.36 29.15
C PRO A 204 -14.31 7.24 30.41
N ASP A 205 -13.88 6.70 31.55
CA ASP A 205 -13.76 7.39 32.83
C ASP A 205 -12.92 8.69 32.78
N SER A 206 -11.89 8.71 31.95
CA SER A 206 -10.98 9.87 31.79
C SER A 206 -11.64 11.16 31.28
N VAL A 207 -12.92 11.11 30.92
CA VAL A 207 -13.67 12.23 30.33
C VAL A 207 -14.51 12.97 31.39
N TYR A 208 -14.78 12.35 32.55
CA TYR A 208 -15.46 13.04 33.63
C TYR A 208 -14.44 13.87 34.42
N PRO A 209 -14.43 15.21 34.33
CA PRO A 209 -13.75 16.03 35.32
C PRO A 209 -14.41 15.71 36.67
N GLU A 210 -13.59 15.44 37.67
CA GLU A 210 -14.08 15.32 39.05
C GLU A 210 -15.00 16.55 39.30
N MET A 211 -16.30 16.30 39.39
CA MET A 211 -17.22 17.32 39.83
C MET A 211 -17.08 17.40 41.36
N ASP A 212 -16.19 18.31 41.80
CA ASP A 212 -16.10 18.76 43.20
C ASP A 212 -17.39 19.43 43.67
#